data_de1a2456bfe1f2a850e0058d7338453f
#
_entry.id   de1a2456bfe1f2a850e0058d7338453f
#
_cell.length_a   1.000
_cell.length_b   1.000
_cell.length_c   1.000
_cell.angle_alpha   90.00
_cell.angle_beta   90.00
_cell.angle_gamma   90.00
#
_symmetry.space_group_name_H-M   'P 1'
#
loop_
_entity.id
_entity.type
_entity.pdbx_description
1 polymer ?
#
loop_
_entity_poly.entity_id
_entity_poly.type
_entity_poly.pdbx_seq_one_letter_code
_entity_poly.pdbx_strand_id
1 'polypeptide(L)'
;MRTVTIRSYAKINLSLDVKERQENGFHDVDMIMQSLAFCDDVRVDFVPSDREGLRISLSPGSDELPADSGNIAYRAAVLMAEKAGDRIAGDLGITITKRIPIAAGLAGGSGNGAAVVHALNILWDLSLSLEEICAICAELGSDVPFSAVCQAAVNPEMPEYLKKDPAAAVCVRATGRGTIMKNVRGLDAPVVIAGPKLSVSTAEVYRGFDKCEVPERPDNDALEADMNAGFSGDFSQFINVLELYTLKAYPQVAELKSVMSRLGGLVTLMSGSGPTVFSIFENDEQAEAAREQLAALGYTAYQTRTLLK
;
A
#
# COMPACT_ATOMS: atom_id res chain seq x y z
N MET A 1 -16.37 -19.08 18.32
CA MET A 1 -15.57 -18.59 17.19
C MET A 1 -16.05 -17.18 16.83
N ARG A 2 -15.16 -16.22 16.75
CA ARG A 2 -15.40 -14.83 16.28
C ARG A 2 -14.65 -14.66 14.96
N THR A 3 -15.22 -13.95 14.00
CA THR A 3 -14.64 -13.77 12.67
C THR A 3 -14.76 -12.31 12.27
N VAL A 4 -13.69 -11.77 11.67
CA VAL A 4 -13.66 -10.44 11.06
C VAL A 4 -12.96 -10.54 9.70
N THR A 5 -13.46 -9.82 8.70
CA THR A 5 -12.83 -9.73 7.37
C THR A 5 -12.50 -8.27 7.06
N ILE A 6 -11.23 -7.95 6.87
CA ILE A 6 -10.75 -6.62 6.55
C ILE A 6 -10.27 -6.58 5.10
N ARG A 7 -10.73 -5.60 4.33
CA ARG A 7 -10.20 -5.31 2.99
C ARG A 7 -8.86 -4.61 3.11
N SER A 8 -7.85 -5.18 2.46
CA SER A 8 -6.49 -4.67 2.41
C SER A 8 -6.27 -4.02 1.04
N TYR A 9 -6.32 -2.69 0.99
CA TYR A 9 -6.29 -1.92 -0.25
C TYR A 9 -4.88 -1.72 -0.79
N ALA A 10 -4.74 -1.77 -2.11
CA ALA A 10 -3.53 -1.34 -2.81
C ALA A 10 -3.32 0.17 -2.69
N LYS A 11 -2.08 0.62 -2.90
CA LYS A 11 -1.74 2.04 -3.01
C LYS A 11 -0.91 2.34 -4.26
N ILE A 12 -0.96 3.58 -4.68
CA ILE A 12 -0.01 4.17 -5.63
C ILE A 12 0.69 5.37 -4.99
N ASN A 13 1.85 5.73 -5.51
CA ASN A 13 2.51 6.99 -5.17
C ASN A 13 2.20 8.00 -6.28
N LEU A 14 1.45 9.05 -5.96
CA LEU A 14 1.19 10.16 -6.88
C LEU A 14 2.45 10.97 -7.10
N SER A 15 3.26 11.11 -6.06
CA SER A 15 4.63 11.61 -6.11
C SER A 15 5.51 10.82 -5.15
N LEU A 16 6.80 10.73 -5.43
CA LEU A 16 7.79 10.17 -4.52
C LEU A 16 9.13 10.84 -4.72
N ASP A 17 9.60 11.54 -3.71
CA ASP A 17 10.94 12.06 -3.60
C ASP A 17 11.73 11.30 -2.53
N VAL A 18 12.99 11.03 -2.80
CA VAL A 18 13.93 10.41 -1.87
C VAL A 18 14.94 11.47 -1.46
N LYS A 19 14.98 11.77 -0.18
CA LYS A 19 15.86 12.75 0.44
C LYS A 19 17.18 12.10 0.88
N GLU A 20 17.80 12.64 1.88
CA GLU A 20 19.08 12.18 2.39
C GLU A 20 19.00 10.79 3.02
N ARG A 21 20.09 10.06 2.90
CA ARG A 21 20.27 8.78 3.58
C ARG A 21 20.67 9.03 5.04
N GLN A 22 19.93 8.43 5.93
CA GLN A 22 20.15 8.49 7.37
C GLN A 22 21.30 7.56 7.81
N GLU A 23 21.90 7.81 8.97
CA GLU A 23 22.95 6.97 9.56
C GLU A 23 22.52 5.51 9.77
N ASN A 24 21.23 5.27 10.00
CA ASN A 24 20.63 3.94 10.14
C ASN A 24 20.47 3.18 8.81
N GLY A 25 20.89 3.80 7.69
CA GLY A 25 20.85 3.21 6.35
C GLY A 25 19.54 3.36 5.60
N PHE A 26 18.49 3.91 6.21
CA PHE A 26 17.24 4.27 5.54
C PHE A 26 17.32 5.67 4.92
N HIS A 27 16.46 5.93 3.93
CA HIS A 27 16.28 7.26 3.35
C HIS A 27 15.06 7.94 3.95
N ASP A 28 15.16 9.24 4.15
CA ASP A 28 13.98 10.05 4.29
C ASP A 28 13.30 10.21 2.94
N VAL A 29 11.99 10.19 2.96
CA VAL A 29 11.14 10.36 1.79
C VAL A 29 10.19 11.53 1.99
N ASP A 30 9.70 12.07 0.89
CA ASP A 30 8.58 13.00 0.85
C ASP A 30 7.70 12.58 -0.33
N MET A 31 6.52 12.07 -0.05
CA MET A 31 5.68 11.44 -1.06
C MET A 31 4.20 11.63 -0.78
N ILE A 32 3.39 11.68 -1.83
CA ILE A 32 1.94 11.62 -1.71
C ILE A 32 1.48 10.23 -2.17
N MET A 33 0.76 9.54 -1.29
CA MET A 33 0.21 8.20 -1.53
C MET A 33 -1.30 8.24 -1.52
N GLN A 34 -1.92 7.48 -2.42
CA GLN A 34 -3.36 7.29 -2.45
C GLN A 34 -3.71 5.81 -2.61
N SER A 35 -4.73 5.37 -1.89
CA SER A 35 -5.26 4.02 -1.98
C SER A 35 -6.16 3.83 -3.18
N LEU A 36 -6.21 2.60 -3.67
CA LEU A 36 -7.03 2.15 -4.79
C LEU A 36 -8.18 1.25 -4.31
N ALA A 37 -9.26 1.19 -5.06
CA ALA A 37 -10.37 0.26 -4.81
C ALA A 37 -10.00 -1.22 -5.07
N PHE A 38 -8.78 -1.49 -5.47
CA PHE A 38 -8.23 -2.83 -5.69
C PHE A 38 -7.66 -3.38 -4.38
N CYS A 39 -8.17 -4.53 -3.90
CA CYS A 39 -7.85 -5.02 -2.57
C CYS A 39 -7.77 -6.55 -2.47
N ASP A 40 -7.00 -7.02 -1.48
CA ASP A 40 -7.10 -8.37 -0.93
C ASP A 40 -8.19 -8.41 0.14
N ASP A 41 -8.74 -9.60 0.46
CA ASP A 41 -9.55 -9.82 1.64
C ASP A 41 -8.72 -10.60 2.68
N VAL A 42 -8.66 -10.09 3.91
CA VAL A 42 -7.98 -10.73 5.04
C VAL A 42 -9.02 -11.12 6.07
N ARG A 43 -9.33 -12.40 6.11
CA ARG A 43 -10.24 -12.99 7.10
C ARG A 43 -9.43 -13.50 8.29
N VAL A 44 -9.87 -13.14 9.48
CA VAL A 44 -9.29 -13.58 10.75
C VAL A 44 -10.36 -14.25 11.59
N ASP A 45 -10.09 -15.49 11.95
CA ASP A 45 -10.95 -16.32 12.80
C ASP A 45 -10.26 -16.54 14.15
N PHE A 46 -10.94 -16.30 15.26
CA PHE A 46 -10.43 -16.54 16.60
C PHE A 46 -11.35 -17.48 17.39
N VAL A 47 -10.76 -18.54 17.93
CA VAL A 47 -11.43 -19.49 18.83
C VAL A 47 -10.72 -19.45 20.17
N PRO A 48 -11.31 -18.80 21.20
CA PRO A 48 -10.70 -18.79 22.55
C PRO A 48 -10.59 -20.22 23.12
N SER A 49 -9.58 -20.46 23.92
CA SER A 49 -9.33 -21.74 24.56
C SER A 49 -8.79 -21.54 25.99
N ASP A 50 -9.12 -22.44 26.91
CA ASP A 50 -8.55 -22.48 28.27
C ASP A 50 -7.10 -23.03 28.30
N ARG A 51 -6.56 -23.42 27.14
CA ARG A 51 -5.16 -23.84 27.01
C ARG A 51 -4.26 -22.61 26.99
N GLU A 52 -3.09 -22.71 27.58
CA GLU A 52 -2.10 -21.64 27.52
C GLU A 52 -1.60 -21.40 26.10
N GLY A 53 -1.44 -20.11 25.76
CA GLY A 53 -0.83 -19.62 24.54
C GLY A 53 -1.75 -19.52 23.33
N LEU A 54 -1.25 -18.83 22.31
CA LEU A 54 -1.93 -18.59 21.02
C LEU A 54 -1.28 -19.47 19.95
N ARG A 55 -2.11 -20.23 19.21
CA ARG A 55 -1.70 -20.97 18.03
C ARG A 55 -2.11 -20.21 16.80
N ILE A 56 -1.16 -19.80 15.97
CA ILE A 56 -1.39 -19.04 14.74
C ILE A 56 -1.23 -19.95 13.54
N SER A 57 -2.23 -19.93 12.66
CA SER A 57 -2.20 -20.55 11.34
C SER A 57 -2.48 -19.50 10.26
N LEU A 58 -1.73 -19.56 9.15
CA LEU A 58 -1.85 -18.63 8.03
C LEU A 58 -2.02 -19.39 6.71
N SER A 59 -3.08 -19.03 5.98
CA SER A 59 -3.27 -19.38 4.56
C SER A 59 -3.00 -18.13 3.72
N PRO A 60 -1.81 -17.97 3.10
CA PRO A 60 -1.37 -16.70 2.52
C PRO A 60 -2.01 -16.37 1.17
N GLY A 61 -2.79 -17.29 0.59
CA GLY A 61 -3.49 -17.08 -0.69
C GLY A 61 -2.62 -17.24 -1.94
N SER A 62 -1.36 -17.63 -1.78
CA SER A 62 -0.42 -17.97 -2.86
C SER A 62 0.69 -18.86 -2.31
N ASP A 63 1.11 -19.84 -3.10
CA ASP A 63 2.24 -20.73 -2.77
C ASP A 63 3.59 -19.99 -2.80
N GLU A 64 3.65 -18.81 -3.42
CA GLU A 64 4.85 -17.95 -3.45
C GLU A 64 5.08 -17.21 -2.12
N LEU A 65 4.10 -17.18 -1.22
CA LEU A 65 4.16 -16.47 0.05
C LEU A 65 4.38 -17.43 1.22
N PRO A 66 5.28 -17.10 2.17
CA PRO A 66 5.47 -17.93 3.36
C PRO A 66 4.21 -17.89 4.27
N ALA A 67 3.96 -19.00 4.94
CA ALA A 67 2.88 -19.15 5.93
C ALA A 67 3.39 -19.01 7.38
N ASP A 68 4.56 -18.44 7.59
CA ASP A 68 5.26 -18.29 8.86
C ASP A 68 5.74 -16.84 9.10
N SER A 69 6.72 -16.65 9.96
CA SER A 69 7.30 -15.35 10.32
C SER A 69 7.93 -14.58 9.15
N GLY A 70 8.12 -15.19 7.99
CA GLY A 70 8.46 -14.50 6.75
C GLY A 70 7.34 -13.64 6.20
N ASN A 71 6.09 -13.87 6.63
CA ASN A 71 4.91 -13.12 6.19
C ASN A 71 4.56 -12.00 7.17
N ILE A 72 4.32 -10.79 6.66
CA ILE A 72 3.96 -9.62 7.50
C ILE A 72 2.67 -9.86 8.28
N ALA A 73 1.67 -10.53 7.69
CA ALA A 73 0.40 -10.85 8.36
C ALA A 73 0.62 -11.79 9.57
N TYR A 74 1.51 -12.77 9.46
CA TYR A 74 1.89 -13.64 10.58
C TYR A 74 2.63 -12.84 11.67
N ARG A 75 3.60 -12.01 11.28
CA ARG A 75 4.34 -11.16 12.23
C ARG A 75 3.41 -10.18 12.96
N ALA A 76 2.41 -9.64 12.25
CA ALA A 76 1.40 -8.78 12.86
C ALA A 76 0.62 -9.50 13.96
N ALA A 77 0.24 -10.76 13.75
CA ALA A 77 -0.45 -11.56 14.75
C ALA A 77 0.44 -11.84 15.99
N VAL A 78 1.71 -12.17 15.76
CA VAL A 78 2.68 -12.38 16.87
C VAL A 78 2.85 -11.09 17.66
N LEU A 79 3.11 -9.97 17.01
CA LEU A 79 3.31 -8.68 17.67
C LEU A 79 2.07 -8.23 18.47
N MET A 80 0.87 -8.42 17.91
CA MET A 80 -0.37 -8.12 18.62
C MET A 80 -0.57 -9.03 19.86
N ALA A 81 -0.22 -10.31 19.76
CA ALA A 81 -0.26 -11.23 20.90
C ALA A 81 0.70 -10.80 22.03
N GLU A 82 1.92 -10.42 21.67
CA GLU A 82 2.91 -9.90 22.65
C GLU A 82 2.39 -8.65 23.38
N LYS A 83 1.78 -7.72 22.63
CA LYS A 83 1.22 -6.48 23.22
C LYS A 83 -0.04 -6.73 24.04
N ALA A 84 -0.86 -7.72 23.68
CA ALA A 84 -2.05 -8.10 24.45
C ALA A 84 -1.71 -8.88 25.74
N GLY A 85 -0.50 -9.47 25.81
CA GLY A 85 -0.01 -10.26 26.95
C GLY A 85 -0.76 -11.59 27.12
N ASP A 86 -0.55 -12.24 28.26
CA ASP A 86 -1.03 -13.60 28.56
C ASP A 86 -2.56 -13.77 28.62
N ARG A 87 -3.31 -12.70 28.37
CA ARG A 87 -4.78 -12.72 28.37
C ARG A 87 -5.36 -13.42 27.15
N ILE A 88 -4.58 -13.58 26.07
CA ILE A 88 -5.06 -14.11 24.78
C ILE A 88 -4.53 -15.52 24.60
N ALA A 89 -5.45 -16.49 24.69
CA ALA A 89 -5.17 -17.88 24.44
C ALA A 89 -6.22 -18.50 23.52
N GLY A 90 -5.78 -19.37 22.60
CA GLY A 90 -6.68 -20.02 21.64
C GLY A 90 -6.06 -20.31 20.28
N ASP A 91 -6.93 -20.52 19.32
CA ASP A 91 -6.57 -20.77 17.92
C ASP A 91 -6.91 -19.54 17.06
N LEU A 92 -5.92 -19.02 16.36
CA LEU A 92 -6.02 -17.90 15.43
C LEU A 92 -5.77 -18.39 14.01
N GLY A 93 -6.79 -18.30 13.16
CA GLY A 93 -6.70 -18.59 11.74
C GLY A 93 -6.69 -17.29 10.92
N ILE A 94 -5.72 -17.12 10.04
CA ILE A 94 -5.65 -16.01 9.09
C ILE A 94 -5.75 -16.58 7.69
N THR A 95 -6.71 -16.09 6.90
CA THR A 95 -6.89 -16.49 5.49
C THR A 95 -6.86 -15.24 4.62
N ILE A 96 -5.95 -15.19 3.65
CA ILE A 96 -5.81 -14.09 2.71
C ILE A 96 -6.34 -14.54 1.33
N THR A 97 -7.33 -13.80 0.80
CA THR A 97 -7.72 -13.91 -0.61
C THR A 97 -6.91 -12.90 -1.41
N LYS A 98 -5.84 -13.37 -2.03
CA LYS A 98 -4.86 -12.54 -2.72
C LYS A 98 -5.32 -12.12 -4.12
N ARG A 99 -5.35 -10.80 -4.40
CA ARG A 99 -5.62 -10.19 -5.71
C ARG A 99 -4.52 -9.20 -6.09
N ILE A 100 -3.98 -8.45 -5.12
CA ILE A 100 -2.88 -7.51 -5.34
C ILE A 100 -1.63 -8.33 -5.70
N PRO A 101 -0.96 -8.04 -6.83
CA PRO A 101 0.27 -8.75 -7.23
C PRO A 101 1.36 -8.70 -6.15
N ILE A 102 2.13 -9.80 -6.04
CA ILE A 102 3.19 -9.92 -5.05
C ILE A 102 4.40 -9.08 -5.48
N ALA A 103 5.06 -8.43 -4.54
CA ALA A 103 6.27 -7.61 -4.76
C ALA A 103 6.11 -6.55 -5.86
N ALA A 104 4.92 -5.96 -5.97
CA ALA A 104 4.51 -5.08 -7.06
C ALA A 104 4.64 -3.57 -6.78
N GLY A 105 5.14 -3.14 -5.64
CA GLY A 105 5.17 -1.70 -5.26
C GLY A 105 3.81 -1.13 -4.85
N LEU A 106 2.80 -2.00 -4.67
CA LEU A 106 1.41 -1.64 -4.35
C LEU A 106 1.05 -1.82 -2.86
N ALA A 107 2.01 -2.09 -2.00
CA ALA A 107 1.88 -2.33 -0.55
C ALA A 107 0.94 -3.49 -0.15
N GLY A 108 0.70 -4.49 -1.01
CA GLY A 108 -0.23 -5.59 -0.71
C GLY A 108 0.10 -6.35 0.58
N GLY A 109 1.38 -6.71 0.82
CA GLY A 109 1.82 -7.37 2.05
C GLY A 109 1.69 -6.47 3.28
N SER A 110 2.01 -5.18 3.15
CA SER A 110 1.85 -4.18 4.21
C SER A 110 0.39 -4.01 4.60
N GLY A 111 -0.49 -3.94 3.60
CA GLY A 111 -1.93 -3.87 3.80
C GLY A 111 -2.48 -5.11 4.52
N ASN A 112 -1.98 -6.31 4.18
CA ASN A 112 -2.39 -7.54 4.84
C ASN A 112 -1.96 -7.55 6.32
N GLY A 113 -0.77 -7.05 6.64
CA GLY A 113 -0.31 -6.88 8.03
C GLY A 113 -1.19 -5.91 8.83
N ALA A 114 -1.47 -4.73 8.26
CA ALA A 114 -2.36 -3.76 8.88
C ALA A 114 -3.77 -4.33 9.11
N ALA A 115 -4.30 -5.11 8.16
CA ALA A 115 -5.60 -5.75 8.28
C ALA A 115 -5.65 -6.73 9.45
N VAL A 116 -4.58 -7.48 9.69
CA VAL A 116 -4.47 -8.37 10.87
C VAL A 116 -4.46 -7.56 12.16
N VAL A 117 -3.70 -6.45 12.24
CA VAL A 117 -3.68 -5.57 13.43
C VAL A 117 -5.08 -5.06 13.74
N HIS A 118 -5.82 -4.54 12.74
CA HIS A 118 -7.20 -4.09 12.91
C HIS A 118 -8.14 -5.22 13.32
N ALA A 119 -8.06 -6.37 12.65
CA ALA A 119 -8.92 -7.52 12.96
C ALA A 119 -8.72 -7.99 14.40
N LEU A 120 -7.48 -8.03 14.89
CA LEU A 120 -7.17 -8.45 16.26
C LEU A 120 -7.56 -7.39 17.29
N ASN A 121 -7.43 -6.09 16.96
CA ASN A 121 -7.98 -5.03 17.80
C ASN A 121 -9.49 -5.21 18.04
N ILE A 122 -10.24 -5.58 16.99
CA ILE A 122 -11.68 -5.84 17.06
C ILE A 122 -11.97 -7.17 17.78
N LEU A 123 -11.30 -8.26 17.38
CA LEU A 123 -11.59 -9.62 17.92
C LEU A 123 -11.25 -9.75 19.41
N TRP A 124 -10.22 -9.04 19.87
CA TRP A 124 -9.76 -9.08 21.25
C TRP A 124 -10.29 -7.92 22.09
N ASP A 125 -11.14 -7.04 21.53
CA ASP A 125 -11.75 -5.89 22.20
C ASP A 125 -10.70 -4.96 22.88
N LEU A 126 -9.57 -4.72 22.18
CA LEU A 126 -8.44 -3.96 22.75
C LEU A 126 -8.71 -2.45 22.79
N SER A 127 -9.60 -1.95 21.95
CA SER A 127 -9.96 -0.53 21.87
C SER A 127 -8.76 0.42 21.63
N LEU A 128 -7.76 -0.05 20.86
CA LEU A 128 -6.60 0.76 20.51
C LEU A 128 -7.00 1.95 19.65
N SER A 129 -6.42 3.12 19.95
CA SER A 129 -6.51 4.30 19.11
C SER A 129 -5.82 4.09 17.75
N LEU A 130 -6.14 4.92 16.75
CA LEU A 130 -5.46 4.83 15.44
C LEU A 130 -3.97 5.15 15.56
N GLU A 131 -3.57 6.03 16.48
CA GLU A 131 -2.17 6.34 16.78
C GLU A 131 -1.42 5.09 17.30
N GLU A 132 -1.99 4.37 18.27
CA GLU A 132 -1.42 3.13 18.79
C GLU A 132 -1.33 2.04 17.72
N ILE A 133 -2.36 1.90 16.89
CA ILE A 133 -2.37 0.99 15.74
C ILE A 133 -1.25 1.35 14.75
N CYS A 134 -1.07 2.62 14.41
CA CYS A 134 0.00 3.08 13.54
C CYS A 134 1.38 2.84 14.13
N ALA A 135 1.56 3.01 15.44
CA ALA A 135 2.81 2.71 16.12
C ALA A 135 3.17 1.22 16.03
N ILE A 136 2.19 0.33 16.24
CA ILE A 136 2.36 -1.12 16.05
C ILE A 136 2.70 -1.45 14.59
N CYS A 137 1.98 -0.85 13.66
CA CYS A 137 2.19 -1.04 12.22
C CYS A 137 3.58 -0.58 11.76
N ALA A 138 4.14 0.47 12.35
CA ALA A 138 5.48 0.98 12.03
C ALA A 138 6.61 -0.02 12.38
N GLU A 139 6.39 -0.90 13.36
CA GLU A 139 7.31 -1.99 13.70
C GLU A 139 7.36 -3.09 12.62
N LEU A 140 6.29 -3.22 11.82
CA LEU A 140 6.16 -4.22 10.76
C LEU A 140 6.76 -3.76 9.42
N GLY A 141 6.71 -2.44 9.13
CA GLY A 141 7.25 -1.86 7.90
C GLY A 141 6.74 -0.46 7.62
N SER A 142 7.42 0.28 6.73
CA SER A 142 7.16 1.71 6.46
C SER A 142 5.79 1.99 5.84
N ASP A 143 5.28 1.11 4.96
CA ASP A 143 3.98 1.30 4.29
C ASP A 143 2.79 0.78 5.13
N VAL A 144 3.05 0.06 6.25
CA VAL A 144 2.00 -0.57 7.06
C VAL A 144 1.12 0.46 7.77
N PRO A 145 1.67 1.57 8.34
CA PRO A 145 0.86 2.64 8.94
C PRO A 145 -0.10 3.30 7.95
N PHE A 146 0.34 3.59 6.73
CA PHE A 146 -0.55 4.15 5.70
C PHE A 146 -1.72 3.21 5.40
N SER A 147 -1.44 1.90 5.26
CA SER A 147 -2.48 0.90 5.03
C SER A 147 -3.48 0.86 6.19
N ALA A 148 -3.00 0.99 7.45
CA ALA A 148 -3.88 1.04 8.63
C ALA A 148 -4.79 2.28 8.63
N VAL A 149 -4.24 3.46 8.32
CA VAL A 149 -4.99 4.72 8.21
C VAL A 149 -6.07 4.64 7.14
N CYS A 150 -5.75 4.06 5.97
CA CYS A 150 -6.73 3.85 4.90
C CYS A 150 -7.83 2.87 5.32
N GLN A 151 -7.46 1.75 5.92
CA GLN A 151 -8.41 0.74 6.36
C GLN A 151 -9.36 1.30 7.42
N ALA A 152 -8.86 2.10 8.36
CA ALA A 152 -9.68 2.80 9.34
C ALA A 152 -10.73 3.70 8.66
N ALA A 153 -10.35 4.39 7.59
CA ALA A 153 -11.23 5.34 6.90
C ALA A 153 -12.41 4.68 6.16
N VAL A 154 -12.20 3.52 5.53
CA VAL A 154 -13.16 3.01 4.53
C VAL A 154 -13.63 1.57 4.72
N ASN A 155 -13.06 0.80 5.65
CA ASN A 155 -13.55 -0.57 5.88
C ASN A 155 -14.88 -0.58 6.62
N PRO A 156 -15.88 -1.38 6.15
CA PRO A 156 -17.18 -1.48 6.83
C PRO A 156 -17.07 -1.98 8.27
N GLU A 157 -16.17 -2.93 8.53
CA GLU A 157 -15.99 -3.57 9.84
C GLU A 157 -15.29 -2.71 10.90
N MET A 158 -14.75 -1.54 10.50
CA MET A 158 -14.06 -0.67 11.45
C MET A 158 -15.02 -0.08 12.49
N PRO A 159 -14.63 -0.06 13.77
CA PRO A 159 -15.35 0.66 14.81
C PRO A 159 -15.48 2.15 14.46
N GLU A 160 -16.61 2.75 14.86
CA GLU A 160 -16.92 4.15 14.56
C GLU A 160 -15.84 5.15 15.08
N TYR A 161 -15.20 4.84 16.20
CA TYR A 161 -14.16 5.71 16.75
C TYR A 161 -12.91 5.76 15.85
N LEU A 162 -12.58 4.65 15.14
CA LEU A 162 -11.51 4.64 14.15
C LEU A 162 -11.92 5.32 12.84
N LYS A 163 -13.17 5.09 12.36
CA LYS A 163 -13.67 5.74 11.14
C LYS A 163 -13.69 7.26 11.26
N LYS A 164 -14.02 7.77 12.46
CA LYS A 164 -14.11 9.21 12.75
C LYS A 164 -12.79 9.83 13.21
N ASP A 165 -11.74 9.03 13.35
CA ASP A 165 -10.43 9.54 13.70
C ASP A 165 -9.95 10.54 12.64
N PRO A 166 -9.47 11.74 13.03
CA PRO A 166 -8.99 12.74 12.09
C PRO A 166 -7.84 12.26 11.20
N ALA A 167 -7.03 11.31 11.67
CA ALA A 167 -5.94 10.73 10.91
C ALA A 167 -6.40 9.69 9.88
N ALA A 168 -7.63 9.15 10.00
CA ALA A 168 -8.16 8.17 9.05
C ALA A 168 -8.36 8.79 7.66
N ALA A 169 -7.60 8.36 6.66
CA ALA A 169 -7.55 8.94 5.32
C ALA A 169 -7.19 7.92 4.25
N VAL A 170 -7.57 8.17 3.02
CA VAL A 170 -7.25 7.34 1.84
C VAL A 170 -6.12 7.94 0.99
N CYS A 171 -5.77 9.19 1.24
CA CYS A 171 -4.67 9.91 0.61
C CYS A 171 -3.90 10.69 1.67
N VAL A 172 -2.59 10.56 1.67
CA VAL A 172 -1.71 11.25 2.63
C VAL A 172 -0.43 11.73 1.96
N ARG A 173 0.13 12.83 2.47
CA ARG A 173 1.55 13.13 2.32
C ARG A 173 2.31 12.46 3.46
N ALA A 174 3.32 11.67 3.13
CA ALA A 174 4.13 10.93 4.07
C ALA A 174 5.59 11.39 3.99
N THR A 175 6.18 11.68 5.15
CA THR A 175 7.56 12.17 5.29
C THR A 175 8.36 11.31 6.29
N GLY A 176 9.64 11.64 6.46
CA GLY A 176 10.58 10.84 7.24
C GLY A 176 10.75 9.47 6.58
N ARG A 177 10.61 8.40 7.33
CA ARG A 177 10.62 7.02 6.78
C ARG A 177 9.31 6.60 6.07
N GLY A 178 8.42 7.56 5.78
CA GLY A 178 7.08 7.31 5.27
C GLY A 178 6.03 7.10 6.37
N THR A 179 6.37 7.38 7.61
CA THR A 179 5.52 7.13 8.79
C THR A 179 4.93 8.39 9.41
N ILE A 180 5.43 9.58 9.04
CA ILE A 180 4.84 10.86 9.45
C ILE A 180 3.85 11.26 8.37
N MET A 181 2.57 11.16 8.66
CA MET A 181 1.51 11.30 7.68
C MET A 181 0.65 12.53 7.95
N LYS A 182 0.29 13.25 6.88
CA LYS A 182 -0.66 14.35 6.84
C LYS A 182 -1.70 14.06 5.79
N ASN A 183 -2.98 14.20 6.14
CA ASN A 183 -4.06 13.96 5.20
C ASN A 183 -4.03 14.96 4.05
N VAL A 184 -4.28 14.47 2.86
CA VAL A 184 -4.41 15.24 1.62
C VAL A 184 -5.73 14.84 0.97
N ARG A 185 -6.40 15.78 0.31
CA ARG A 185 -7.59 15.47 -0.48
C ARG A 185 -7.22 14.56 -1.63
N GLY A 186 -7.84 13.36 -1.68
CA GLY A 186 -7.60 12.39 -2.75
C GLY A 186 -8.21 12.82 -4.08
N LEU A 187 -7.64 12.29 -5.17
CA LEU A 187 -8.21 12.37 -6.51
C LEU A 187 -9.34 11.34 -6.66
N ASP A 188 -10.35 11.68 -7.45
CA ASP A 188 -11.36 10.72 -7.94
C ASP A 188 -11.07 10.43 -9.42
N ALA A 189 -10.42 9.30 -9.68
CA ALA A 189 -9.99 8.99 -11.04
C ALA A 189 -9.97 7.48 -11.31
N PRO A 190 -10.32 7.06 -12.55
CA PRO A 190 -10.05 5.73 -13.04
C PRO A 190 -8.55 5.51 -13.20
N VAL A 191 -8.09 4.31 -12.82
CA VAL A 191 -6.69 3.93 -12.85
C VAL A 191 -6.54 2.58 -13.51
N VAL A 192 -5.55 2.44 -14.39
CA VAL A 192 -5.07 1.13 -14.85
C VAL A 192 -3.71 0.89 -14.23
N ILE A 193 -3.55 -0.26 -13.58
CA ILE A 193 -2.27 -0.75 -13.06
C ILE A 193 -1.83 -1.94 -13.90
N ALA A 194 -0.55 -2.01 -14.23
CA ALA A 194 0.05 -3.16 -14.92
C ALA A 194 1.48 -3.39 -14.44
N GLY A 195 1.94 -4.64 -14.49
CA GLY A 195 3.30 -5.01 -14.14
C GLY A 195 3.86 -6.09 -15.06
N PRO A 196 5.17 -6.07 -15.35
CA PRO A 196 5.82 -7.19 -16.00
C PRO A 196 5.95 -8.35 -15.01
N LYS A 197 6.11 -9.58 -15.52
CA LYS A 197 6.32 -10.79 -14.70
C LYS A 197 7.74 -10.85 -14.15
N LEU A 198 8.07 -9.90 -13.25
CA LEU A 198 9.35 -9.86 -12.52
C LEU A 198 9.16 -9.23 -11.15
N SER A 199 10.09 -9.46 -10.25
CA SER A 199 10.14 -8.83 -8.94
C SER A 199 11.26 -7.79 -8.89
N VAL A 200 11.02 -6.68 -8.22
CA VAL A 200 12.01 -5.62 -7.99
C VAL A 200 12.27 -5.52 -6.49
N SER A 201 13.54 -5.58 -6.12
CA SER A 201 13.93 -5.41 -4.72
C SER A 201 13.97 -3.93 -4.34
N THR A 202 13.10 -3.51 -3.44
CA THR A 202 13.08 -2.13 -2.92
C THR A 202 14.46 -1.71 -2.39
N ALA A 203 15.13 -2.59 -1.63
CA ALA A 203 16.45 -2.30 -1.09
C ALA A 203 17.52 -2.12 -2.18
N GLU A 204 17.42 -2.84 -3.30
CA GLU A 204 18.30 -2.67 -4.46
C GLU A 204 18.04 -1.33 -5.14
N VAL A 205 16.77 -0.98 -5.35
CA VAL A 205 16.38 0.28 -6.00
C VAL A 205 16.91 1.49 -5.24
N TYR A 206 16.73 1.54 -3.92
CA TYR A 206 17.26 2.63 -3.10
C TYR A 206 18.78 2.73 -3.15
N ARG A 207 19.50 1.59 -3.05
CA ARG A 207 20.96 1.58 -3.19
C ARG A 207 21.45 2.00 -4.58
N GLY A 208 20.66 1.67 -5.61
CA GLY A 208 20.96 2.07 -6.97
C GLY A 208 20.68 3.55 -7.21
N PHE A 209 19.61 4.05 -6.63
CA PHE A 209 19.21 5.46 -6.67
C PHE A 209 20.27 6.38 -6.04
N ASP A 210 20.97 5.95 -4.97
CA ASP A 210 22.07 6.71 -4.35
C ASP A 210 23.16 7.16 -5.34
N LYS A 211 23.23 6.53 -6.52
CA LYS A 211 24.19 6.81 -7.58
C LYS A 211 23.60 7.60 -8.75
N CYS A 212 22.33 7.96 -8.67
CA CYS A 212 21.65 8.68 -9.73
C CYS A 212 21.77 10.20 -9.53
N GLU A 213 21.99 10.92 -10.61
CA GLU A 213 21.74 12.36 -10.64
C GLU A 213 20.22 12.57 -10.74
N VAL A 214 19.71 13.49 -9.94
CA VAL A 214 18.26 13.78 -9.88
C VAL A 214 18.02 15.15 -10.51
N PRO A 215 17.70 15.21 -11.82
CA PRO A 215 17.54 16.48 -12.53
C PRO A 215 16.25 17.22 -12.13
N GLU A 216 15.24 16.48 -11.70
CA GLU A 216 13.93 17.03 -11.35
C GLU A 216 13.36 16.29 -10.15
N ARG A 217 12.73 17.03 -9.24
CA ARG A 217 12.07 16.51 -8.04
C ARG A 217 10.64 17.04 -7.97
N PRO A 218 9.69 16.27 -7.38
CA PRO A 218 8.35 16.80 -7.17
C PRO A 218 8.37 17.96 -6.16
N ASP A 219 7.62 19.00 -6.44
CA ASP A 219 7.24 20.01 -5.44
C ASP A 219 5.99 19.50 -4.69
N ASN A 220 6.22 18.75 -3.62
CA ASN A 220 5.14 18.17 -2.84
C ASN A 220 4.34 19.22 -2.04
N ASP A 221 4.89 20.41 -1.79
CA ASP A 221 4.14 21.53 -1.18
C ASP A 221 3.12 22.09 -2.17
N ALA A 222 3.54 22.31 -3.42
CA ALA A 222 2.66 22.76 -4.49
C ALA A 222 1.60 21.70 -4.84
N LEU A 223 1.98 20.41 -4.94
CA LEU A 223 1.05 19.32 -5.23
C LEU A 223 0.01 19.14 -4.12
N GLU A 224 0.43 19.15 -2.85
CA GLU A 224 -0.49 19.07 -1.70
C GLU A 224 -1.47 20.24 -1.71
N ALA A 225 -0.99 21.45 -1.96
CA ALA A 225 -1.84 22.66 -1.99
C ALA A 225 -2.89 22.56 -3.12
N ASP A 226 -2.49 22.14 -4.32
CA ASP A 226 -3.38 21.97 -5.47
C ASP A 226 -4.43 20.88 -5.21
N MET A 227 -4.02 19.72 -4.71
CA MET A 227 -4.95 18.63 -4.37
C MET A 227 -5.98 19.08 -3.33
N ASN A 228 -5.55 19.76 -2.28
CA ASN A 228 -6.44 20.25 -1.22
C ASN A 228 -7.39 21.35 -1.74
N ALA A 229 -7.01 22.14 -2.74
CA ALA A 229 -7.85 23.11 -3.42
C ALA A 229 -8.87 22.50 -4.39
N GLY A 230 -8.71 21.21 -4.75
CA GLY A 230 -9.63 20.48 -5.64
C GLY A 230 -8.99 20.00 -6.92
N PHE A 231 -7.69 19.96 -6.98
CA PHE A 231 -6.83 19.52 -8.08
C PHE A 231 -7.14 20.20 -9.42
N SER A 232 -6.20 20.97 -9.91
CA SER A 232 -6.34 21.78 -11.13
C SER A 232 -6.31 20.96 -12.43
N GLY A 233 -5.86 19.70 -12.38
CA GLY A 233 -5.56 18.88 -13.54
C GLY A 233 -4.11 19.01 -14.01
N ASP A 234 -3.23 19.67 -13.26
CA ASP A 234 -1.81 19.73 -13.55
C ASP A 234 -1.05 18.53 -12.96
N PHE A 235 -0.64 17.62 -13.83
CA PHE A 235 0.13 16.43 -13.46
C PHE A 235 1.64 16.64 -13.46
N SER A 236 2.15 17.87 -13.60
CA SER A 236 3.60 18.15 -13.70
C SER A 236 4.39 17.69 -12.46
N GLN A 237 3.75 17.68 -11.29
CA GLN A 237 4.37 17.25 -10.03
C GLN A 237 4.21 15.75 -9.73
N PHE A 238 3.60 14.98 -10.64
CA PHE A 238 3.52 13.52 -10.54
C PHE A 238 4.84 12.90 -10.97
N ILE A 239 5.82 12.95 -10.07
CA ILE A 239 7.19 12.51 -10.28
C ILE A 239 7.55 11.44 -9.24
N ASN A 240 8.13 10.33 -9.69
CA ASN A 240 8.74 9.33 -8.85
C ASN A 240 10.24 9.22 -9.17
N VAL A 241 11.08 9.77 -8.30
CA VAL A 241 12.53 9.81 -8.53
C VAL A 241 13.19 8.43 -8.59
N LEU A 242 12.56 7.39 -8.03
CA LEU A 242 13.08 6.02 -8.13
C LEU A 242 13.03 5.46 -9.56
N GLU A 243 12.23 6.05 -10.45
CA GLU A 243 12.24 5.72 -11.87
C GLU A 243 13.62 5.90 -12.52
N LEU A 244 14.44 6.86 -12.05
CA LEU A 244 15.78 7.11 -12.55
C LEU A 244 16.69 5.87 -12.50
N TYR A 245 16.52 5.05 -11.49
CA TYR A 245 17.23 3.78 -11.39
C TYR A 245 16.43 2.62 -11.99
N THR A 246 15.17 2.47 -11.57
CA THR A 246 14.40 1.26 -11.91
C THR A 246 14.19 1.10 -13.40
N LEU A 247 13.84 2.17 -14.13
CA LEU A 247 13.62 2.08 -15.58
C LEU A 247 14.91 1.76 -16.35
N LYS A 248 16.07 2.15 -15.81
CA LYS A 248 17.37 1.82 -16.40
C LYS A 248 17.81 0.39 -16.07
N ALA A 249 17.60 -0.06 -14.83
CA ALA A 249 18.01 -1.37 -14.36
C ALA A 249 17.07 -2.49 -14.84
N TYR A 250 15.80 -2.17 -15.07
CA TYR A 250 14.75 -3.11 -15.48
C TYR A 250 14.07 -2.63 -16.77
N PRO A 251 14.66 -2.91 -17.97
CA PRO A 251 14.12 -2.44 -19.25
C PRO A 251 12.68 -2.84 -19.53
N GLN A 252 12.21 -3.98 -18.96
CA GLN A 252 10.81 -4.43 -19.09
C GLN A 252 9.82 -3.46 -18.42
N VAL A 253 10.23 -2.78 -17.32
CA VAL A 253 9.41 -1.76 -16.66
C VAL A 253 9.37 -0.49 -17.51
N ALA A 254 10.51 -0.11 -18.10
CA ALA A 254 10.58 1.04 -19.01
C ALA A 254 9.74 0.83 -20.28
N GLU A 255 9.79 -0.38 -20.86
CA GLU A 255 8.97 -0.75 -22.00
C GLU A 255 7.47 -0.68 -21.67
N LEU A 256 7.06 -1.29 -20.55
CA LEU A 256 5.66 -1.21 -20.09
C LEU A 256 5.22 0.24 -19.90
N LYS A 257 6.03 1.07 -19.22
CA LYS A 257 5.72 2.50 -19.04
C LYS A 257 5.57 3.21 -20.38
N SER A 258 6.47 2.95 -21.33
CA SER A 258 6.39 3.50 -22.69
C SER A 258 5.14 3.04 -23.45
N VAL A 259 4.70 1.79 -23.27
CA VAL A 259 3.45 1.30 -23.85
C VAL A 259 2.27 2.04 -23.20
N MET A 260 2.19 2.05 -21.87
CA MET A 260 1.07 2.64 -21.13
C MET A 260 0.90 4.15 -21.42
N SER A 261 2.01 4.89 -21.54
CA SER A 261 1.94 6.34 -21.83
C SER A 261 1.38 6.67 -23.22
N ARG A 262 1.28 5.69 -24.13
CA ARG A 262 0.63 5.85 -25.46
C ARG A 262 -0.85 5.46 -25.50
N LEU A 263 -1.40 4.99 -24.38
CA LEU A 263 -2.78 4.50 -24.29
C LEU A 263 -3.79 5.60 -23.88
N GLY A 264 -3.39 6.87 -23.91
CA GLY A 264 -4.29 8.01 -23.70
C GLY A 264 -4.54 8.36 -22.23
N GLY A 265 -3.73 7.86 -21.30
CA GLY A 265 -3.79 8.30 -19.90
C GLY A 265 -3.30 9.74 -19.71
N LEU A 266 -3.87 10.43 -18.73
CA LEU A 266 -3.51 11.79 -18.35
C LEU A 266 -2.08 11.85 -17.77
N VAL A 267 -1.69 10.82 -17.03
CA VAL A 267 -0.34 10.62 -16.49
C VAL A 267 -0.03 9.12 -16.38
N THR A 268 1.24 8.77 -16.58
CA THR A 268 1.73 7.39 -16.41
C THR A 268 2.98 7.39 -15.54
N LEU A 269 2.95 6.67 -14.42
CA LEU A 269 4.00 6.67 -13.41
C LEU A 269 4.22 5.28 -12.83
N MET A 270 5.43 5.01 -12.32
CA MET A 270 5.73 3.80 -11.57
C MET A 270 5.30 3.97 -10.09
N SER A 271 4.71 2.95 -9.50
CA SER A 271 4.35 2.94 -8.08
C SER A 271 5.49 2.46 -7.20
N GLY A 272 5.91 3.27 -6.23
CA GLY A 272 7.00 2.94 -5.31
C GLY A 272 8.30 2.64 -6.04
N SER A 273 8.97 1.55 -5.68
CA SER A 273 10.17 1.04 -6.37
C SER A 273 9.85 0.23 -7.64
N GLY A 274 8.57 0.10 -7.99
CA GLY A 274 8.12 -0.75 -9.08
C GLY A 274 7.91 -2.22 -8.65
N PRO A 275 7.71 -3.14 -9.60
CA PRO A 275 7.70 -2.94 -11.06
C PRO A 275 6.36 -2.43 -11.63
N THR A 276 5.33 -2.23 -10.79
CA THR A 276 4.03 -1.78 -11.28
C THR A 276 4.11 -0.36 -11.82
N VAL A 277 3.55 -0.17 -13.00
CA VAL A 277 3.25 1.12 -13.62
C VAL A 277 1.74 1.33 -13.56
N PHE A 278 1.33 2.56 -13.31
CA PHE A 278 -0.08 2.94 -13.36
C PHE A 278 -0.29 4.13 -14.31
N SER A 279 -1.49 4.22 -14.86
CA SER A 279 -1.95 5.40 -15.59
C SER A 279 -3.29 5.85 -15.03
N ILE A 280 -3.46 7.15 -14.91
CA ILE A 280 -4.73 7.81 -14.55
C ILE A 280 -5.44 8.20 -15.84
N PHE A 281 -6.76 8.00 -15.90
CA PHE A 281 -7.59 8.30 -17.05
C PHE A 281 -8.69 9.30 -16.70
N GLU A 282 -9.22 9.96 -17.71
CA GLU A 282 -10.31 10.91 -17.56
C GLU A 282 -11.64 10.21 -17.20
N ASN A 283 -11.86 9.01 -17.77
CA ASN A 283 -13.08 8.24 -17.56
C ASN A 283 -12.83 6.73 -17.61
N ASP A 284 -13.83 5.96 -17.16
CA ASP A 284 -13.75 4.50 -17.05
C ASP A 284 -13.67 3.82 -18.44
N GLU A 285 -14.26 4.39 -19.50
CA GLU A 285 -14.23 3.82 -20.84
C GLU A 285 -12.81 3.84 -21.43
N GLN A 286 -12.09 4.95 -21.25
CA GLN A 286 -10.68 5.05 -21.66
C GLN A 286 -9.79 4.09 -20.88
N ALA A 287 -10.02 3.97 -19.57
CA ALA A 287 -9.28 3.05 -18.71
C ALA A 287 -9.50 1.59 -19.12
N GLU A 288 -10.75 1.19 -19.39
CA GLU A 288 -11.06 -0.17 -19.85
C GLU A 288 -10.43 -0.47 -21.20
N ALA A 289 -10.53 0.45 -22.18
CA ALA A 289 -9.88 0.28 -23.47
C ALA A 289 -8.36 0.12 -23.37
N ALA A 290 -7.71 0.87 -22.46
CA ALA A 290 -6.29 0.73 -22.21
C ALA A 290 -5.94 -0.62 -21.55
N ARG A 291 -6.75 -1.08 -20.57
CA ARG A 291 -6.61 -2.40 -19.94
C ARG A 291 -6.71 -3.53 -20.98
N GLU A 292 -7.69 -3.45 -21.90
CA GLU A 292 -7.87 -4.45 -22.96
C GLU A 292 -6.67 -4.50 -23.92
N GLN A 293 -6.16 -3.34 -24.31
CA GLN A 293 -4.98 -3.26 -25.17
C GLN A 293 -3.74 -3.85 -24.48
N LEU A 294 -3.53 -3.58 -23.18
CA LEU A 294 -2.46 -4.17 -22.41
C LEU A 294 -2.59 -5.69 -22.31
N ALA A 295 -3.80 -6.20 -22.09
CA ALA A 295 -4.07 -7.64 -22.06
C ALA A 295 -3.80 -8.30 -23.44
N ALA A 296 -4.16 -7.65 -24.54
CA ALA A 296 -3.87 -8.11 -25.90
C ALA A 296 -2.35 -8.16 -26.19
N LEU A 297 -1.56 -7.30 -25.56
CA LEU A 297 -0.09 -7.30 -25.62
C LEU A 297 0.56 -8.31 -24.65
N GLY A 298 -0.24 -9.05 -23.88
CA GLY A 298 0.22 -10.09 -22.95
C GLY A 298 0.62 -9.59 -21.55
N TYR A 299 0.33 -8.32 -21.21
CA TYR A 299 0.53 -7.81 -19.85
C TYR A 299 -0.63 -8.20 -18.93
N THR A 300 -0.31 -8.44 -17.66
CA THR A 300 -1.34 -8.52 -16.62
C THR A 300 -1.70 -7.10 -16.19
N ALA A 301 -2.93 -6.70 -16.49
CA ALA A 301 -3.43 -5.36 -16.22
C ALA A 301 -4.78 -5.40 -15.51
N TYR A 302 -4.99 -4.45 -14.59
CA TYR A 302 -6.23 -4.31 -13.85
C TYR A 302 -6.73 -2.87 -13.94
N GLN A 303 -8.03 -2.71 -14.22
CA GLN A 303 -8.71 -1.44 -14.04
C GLN A 303 -9.22 -1.33 -12.63
N THR A 304 -9.08 -0.17 -12.05
CA THR A 304 -9.56 0.18 -10.71
C THR A 304 -9.85 1.69 -10.64
N ARG A 305 -10.13 2.20 -9.45
CA ARG A 305 -10.26 3.63 -9.17
C ARG A 305 -9.48 3.99 -7.91
N THR A 306 -9.14 5.24 -7.79
CA THR A 306 -8.71 5.81 -6.51
C THR A 306 -9.85 5.73 -5.49
N LEU A 307 -9.51 5.52 -4.22
CA LEU A 307 -10.49 5.58 -3.12
C LEU A 307 -10.72 7.02 -2.69
N LEU A 308 -11.98 7.31 -2.35
CA LEU A 308 -12.40 8.51 -1.64
C LEU A 308 -12.94 8.14 -0.25
N LYS A 309 -12.81 9.07 0.71
CA LYS A 309 -13.41 8.97 2.05
C LYS A 309 -14.75 9.67 2.07
#